data_0b06f9ed66580d14306daf3afd037df3
#
_entry.id   0b06f9ed66580d14306daf3afd037df3
#
_cell.length_a   1.000
_cell.length_b   1.000
_cell.length_c   1.000
_cell.angle_alpha   90.00
_cell.angle_beta   90.00
_cell.angle_gamma   90.00
#
_symmetry.space_group_name_H-M   'P 1'
#
loop_
_entity.id
_entity.type
_entity.pdbx_description
1 polymer ?
#
loop_
_entity_poly.entity_id
_entity_poly.type
_entity_poly.pdbx_seq_one_letter_code
_entity_poly.pdbx_strand_id
1 'polypeptide(L)'
;SEMCIRDRLNTNSKIFSPTSAHFGNEQNANTNVIDWSFPGVLPVLNKGVVDAGIKAALALNMDIHQHMHFDRKNYFYPDNPKAYQISQFDEPIGYNGWIEVQLEDGSTKKIGIERAHLEEDAGKNTHGTDGFSYVDLNRQGVPLIEIVSEADMRSPEEAYAYLTALKEVIQYTGISDVKMEEGSMRVDANISLRPYGQEEFGTKTELKNLNSFSNVRKGLEYEVQRQAKILRSGGVIRQETRRYDEANKSTILMRVKEGAADYRYFPEPDLPLFEISDEWIEEMRTELPEFPKDRRARYVAELGLSDYDANQLTATKVT
;
A
#
# COMPACT_ATOMS: atom_id res chain seq x y z
N SER A 1 1.78 7.60 -14.16
CA SER A 1 1.55 6.37 -13.36
C SER A 1 1.04 6.73 -11.98
N GLU A 2 0.26 5.84 -11.41
CA GLU A 2 -0.17 5.84 -10.01
C GLU A 2 0.13 4.47 -9.40
N MET A 3 0.28 4.41 -8.10
CA MET A 3 0.53 3.15 -7.41
C MET A 3 -0.36 3.01 -6.17
N CYS A 4 -0.74 1.77 -5.92
CA CYS A 4 -1.42 1.34 -4.71
C CYS A 4 -0.47 0.44 -3.93
N ILE A 5 -0.16 0.81 -2.71
CA ILE A 5 0.75 0.08 -1.84
C ILE A 5 -0.02 -0.37 -0.61
N ARG A 6 -0.01 -1.68 -0.38
CA ARG A 6 -0.54 -2.29 0.84
C ARG A 6 0.61 -2.74 1.71
N ASP A 7 0.60 -2.33 2.95
CA ASP A 7 1.63 -2.68 3.91
C ASP A 7 1.01 -3.21 5.19
N ARG A 8 1.57 -4.32 5.68
CA ARG A 8 1.16 -4.92 6.94
C ARG A 8 1.70 -4.10 8.10
N LEU A 9 0.81 -3.72 9.01
CA LEU A 9 1.19 -3.08 10.25
C LEU A 9 1.71 -4.11 11.26
N ASN A 10 2.71 -3.75 12.04
CA ASN A 10 3.40 -4.65 12.96
C ASN A 10 2.78 -4.70 14.36
N THR A 11 1.46 -4.61 14.46
CA THR A 11 0.75 -4.79 15.72
C THR A 11 0.82 -6.24 16.21
N ASN A 12 0.70 -6.45 17.52
CA ASN A 12 0.74 -7.78 18.11
C ASN A 12 -0.51 -8.60 17.81
N SER A 13 -1.66 -7.94 17.74
CA SER A 13 -2.94 -8.57 17.42
C SER A 13 -3.54 -8.03 16.13
N LYS A 14 -4.51 -8.76 15.62
CA LYS A 14 -5.27 -8.40 14.42
C LYS A 14 -6.09 -7.12 14.63
N ILE A 15 -6.59 -6.55 13.53
CA ILE A 15 -7.31 -5.27 13.59
C ILE A 15 -8.63 -5.35 14.36
N PHE A 16 -9.38 -6.44 14.19
CA PHE A 16 -10.72 -6.60 14.78
C PHE A 16 -10.86 -7.85 15.67
N SER A 17 -9.77 -8.52 15.98
CA SER A 17 -9.71 -9.77 16.72
C SER A 17 -8.48 -9.77 17.63
N PRO A 18 -8.55 -10.41 18.81
CA PRO A 18 -7.41 -10.49 19.72
C PRO A 18 -6.33 -11.49 19.30
N THR A 19 -6.55 -12.20 18.21
CA THR A 19 -5.60 -13.21 17.73
C THR A 19 -4.28 -12.57 17.28
N SER A 20 -3.18 -13.32 17.42
CA SER A 20 -1.85 -12.90 16.98
C SER A 20 -1.81 -12.55 15.50
N ALA A 21 -1.18 -11.43 15.19
CA ALA A 21 -0.93 -10.97 13.83
C ALA A 21 0.46 -11.39 13.31
N HIS A 22 1.22 -12.19 14.06
CA HIS A 22 2.57 -12.59 13.68
C HIS A 22 2.60 -13.54 12.49
N PHE A 23 3.60 -13.33 11.63
CA PHE A 23 3.85 -14.15 10.45
C PHE A 23 4.66 -15.40 10.80
N GLY A 24 4.45 -16.49 10.04
CA GLY A 24 5.33 -17.66 10.07
C GLY A 24 4.92 -18.79 11.02
N ASN A 25 3.77 -18.71 11.65
CA ASN A 25 3.23 -19.78 12.48
C ASN A 25 2.62 -20.90 11.62
N GLU A 26 2.36 -22.05 12.26
CA GLU A 26 1.65 -23.16 11.64
C GLU A 26 0.31 -22.72 11.04
N GLN A 27 -0.09 -23.36 9.94
CA GLN A 27 -1.33 -23.03 9.23
C GLN A 27 -2.54 -23.05 10.14
N ASN A 28 -3.38 -21.99 10.05
CA ASN A 28 -4.58 -21.81 10.84
C ASN A 28 -4.40 -21.79 12.37
N ALA A 29 -3.15 -21.66 12.86
CA ALA A 29 -2.87 -21.58 14.29
C ALA A 29 -3.27 -20.22 14.89
N ASN A 30 -3.15 -19.14 14.13
CA ASN A 30 -3.48 -17.78 14.55
C ASN A 30 -4.89 -17.39 14.12
N THR A 31 -5.88 -18.14 14.59
CA THR A 31 -7.29 -17.94 14.23
C THR A 31 -8.20 -18.09 15.44
N ASN A 32 -9.35 -17.42 15.39
CA ASN A 32 -10.44 -17.57 16.36
C ASN A 32 -11.79 -17.49 15.66
N VAL A 33 -12.88 -17.55 16.42
CA VAL A 33 -14.26 -17.53 15.88
C VAL A 33 -14.56 -16.29 15.05
N ILE A 34 -13.92 -15.15 15.32
CA ILE A 34 -14.06 -13.92 14.53
C ILE A 34 -13.41 -14.09 13.16
N ASP A 35 -12.21 -14.63 13.11
CA ASP A 35 -11.46 -14.87 11.87
C ASP A 35 -12.17 -15.90 10.98
N TRP A 36 -12.84 -16.88 11.57
CA TRP A 36 -13.67 -17.89 10.88
C TRP A 36 -15.06 -17.39 10.49
N SER A 37 -15.45 -16.20 10.94
CA SER A 37 -16.76 -15.60 10.67
C SER A 37 -17.94 -16.43 11.17
N PHE A 38 -17.83 -16.96 12.38
CA PHE A 38 -18.94 -17.68 13.00
C PHE A 38 -20.12 -16.73 13.21
N PRO A 39 -21.37 -17.23 13.09
CA PRO A 39 -22.54 -16.40 13.30
C PRO A 39 -22.54 -15.70 14.67
N GLY A 40 -22.84 -14.41 14.68
CA GLY A 40 -22.92 -13.61 15.90
C GLY A 40 -21.61 -12.99 16.38
N VAL A 41 -20.49 -13.21 15.68
CA VAL A 41 -19.21 -12.57 16.04
C VAL A 41 -19.24 -11.07 15.72
N LEU A 42 -18.60 -10.27 16.59
CA LEU A 42 -18.52 -8.82 16.46
C LEU A 42 -17.04 -8.38 16.40
N PRO A 43 -16.71 -7.42 15.53
CA PRO A 43 -15.36 -6.86 15.49
C PRO A 43 -15.10 -5.95 16.69
N VAL A 44 -13.85 -5.93 17.16
CA VAL A 44 -13.37 -5.00 18.18
C VAL A 44 -12.10 -4.33 17.65
N LEU A 45 -12.15 -3.03 17.46
CA LEU A 45 -11.05 -2.27 16.86
C LEU A 45 -9.82 -2.21 17.76
N ASN A 46 -8.66 -2.57 17.19
CA ASN A 46 -7.36 -2.43 17.81
C ASN A 46 -6.89 -0.97 17.77
N LYS A 47 -6.78 -0.34 18.92
CA LYS A 47 -6.30 1.05 19.04
C LYS A 47 -4.91 1.26 18.43
N GLY A 48 -4.00 0.30 18.59
CA GLY A 48 -2.65 0.38 18.01
C GLY A 48 -2.63 0.50 16.49
N VAL A 49 -3.65 -0.03 15.81
CA VAL A 49 -3.80 0.12 14.35
C VAL A 49 -4.15 1.56 13.99
N VAL A 50 -5.02 2.19 14.77
CA VAL A 50 -5.35 3.61 14.56
C VAL A 50 -4.15 4.51 14.87
N ASP A 51 -3.41 4.22 15.95
CA ASP A 51 -2.15 4.90 16.26
C ASP A 51 -1.18 4.85 15.06
N ALA A 52 -1.00 3.68 14.46
CA ALA A 52 -0.15 3.49 13.29
C ALA A 52 -0.66 4.28 12.07
N GLY A 53 -1.97 4.28 11.85
CA GLY A 53 -2.60 5.04 10.77
C GLY A 53 -2.39 6.56 10.92
N ILE A 54 -2.52 7.08 12.13
CA ILE A 54 -2.25 8.50 12.42
C ILE A 54 -0.79 8.83 12.15
N LYS A 55 0.14 8.01 12.62
CA LYS A 55 1.58 8.19 12.38
C LYS A 55 1.90 8.20 10.88
N ALA A 56 1.34 7.28 10.12
CA ALA A 56 1.53 7.23 8.67
C ALA A 56 0.98 8.49 7.99
N ALA A 57 -0.22 8.92 8.35
CA ALA A 57 -0.82 10.14 7.80
C ALA A 57 0.02 11.38 8.09
N LEU A 58 0.51 11.53 9.31
CA LEU A 58 1.39 12.63 9.69
C LEU A 58 2.72 12.61 8.92
N ALA A 59 3.33 11.43 8.81
CA ALA A 59 4.60 11.23 8.10
C ALA A 59 4.49 11.52 6.60
N LEU A 60 3.33 11.32 6.02
CA LEU A 60 3.03 11.54 4.60
C LEU A 60 2.37 12.89 4.32
N ASN A 61 2.41 13.81 5.27
CA ASN A 61 1.86 15.15 5.15
C ASN A 61 0.36 15.17 4.77
N MET A 62 -0.38 14.23 5.30
CA MET A 62 -1.81 14.07 5.02
C MET A 62 -2.67 14.83 6.03
N ASP A 63 -3.85 15.23 5.58
CA ASP A 63 -4.94 15.60 6.46
C ASP A 63 -5.59 14.33 7.02
N ILE A 64 -6.14 14.40 8.23
CA ILE A 64 -6.75 13.28 8.92
C ILE A 64 -8.25 13.49 9.05
N HIS A 65 -9.04 12.48 8.66
CA HIS A 65 -10.46 12.45 8.98
C HIS A 65 -10.67 12.18 10.47
N GLN A 66 -10.97 13.21 11.22
CA GLN A 66 -11.17 13.10 12.67
C GLN A 66 -12.45 12.33 13.04
N HIS A 67 -13.43 12.29 12.13
CA HIS A 67 -14.64 11.47 12.22
C HIS A 67 -14.57 10.29 11.26
N MET A 68 -13.58 9.45 11.45
CA MET A 68 -13.29 8.28 10.63
C MET A 68 -14.33 7.19 10.83
N HIS A 69 -14.71 6.46 9.79
CA HIS A 69 -15.50 5.24 9.91
C HIS A 69 -14.97 4.13 9.01
N PHE A 70 -15.40 2.92 9.30
CA PHE A 70 -15.13 1.73 8.50
C PHE A 70 -16.33 1.36 7.65
N ASP A 71 -16.04 0.76 6.51
CA ASP A 71 -17.02 0.33 5.53
C ASP A 71 -16.82 -1.15 5.22
N ARG A 72 -17.93 -1.81 4.80
CA ARG A 72 -17.87 -3.16 4.26
C ARG A 72 -17.65 -3.11 2.76
N LYS A 73 -16.59 -3.79 2.32
CA LYS A 73 -16.28 -4.06 0.91
C LYS A 73 -16.73 -5.46 0.59
N ASN A 74 -17.83 -5.60 -0.14
CA ASN A 74 -18.48 -6.90 -0.35
C ASN A 74 -17.92 -7.61 -1.59
N TYR A 75 -17.44 -8.83 -1.40
CA TYR A 75 -17.04 -9.73 -2.49
C TYR A 75 -16.93 -11.16 -1.97
N PHE A 76 -17.14 -12.13 -2.88
CA PHE A 76 -17.02 -13.55 -2.56
C PHE A 76 -15.70 -14.11 -3.06
N TYR A 77 -14.92 -14.68 -2.15
CA TYR A 77 -13.71 -15.41 -2.47
C TYR A 77 -13.39 -16.38 -1.32
N PRO A 78 -12.75 -17.55 -1.59
CA PRO A 78 -12.49 -18.55 -0.55
C PRO A 78 -11.71 -18.05 0.66
N ASP A 79 -10.80 -17.10 0.47
CA ASP A 79 -9.98 -16.50 1.52
C ASP A 79 -10.68 -15.34 2.27
N ASN A 80 -11.91 -15.05 1.92
CA ASN A 80 -12.73 -14.01 2.55
C ASN A 80 -13.99 -14.62 3.18
N PRO A 81 -13.88 -15.22 4.38
CA PRO A 81 -14.96 -16.04 4.94
C PRO A 81 -16.23 -15.27 5.30
N LYS A 82 -16.11 -13.96 5.60
CA LYS A 82 -17.27 -13.10 5.87
C LYS A 82 -18.03 -12.70 4.60
N ALA A 83 -17.48 -12.94 3.42
CA ALA A 83 -17.96 -12.41 2.16
C ALA A 83 -17.87 -10.87 2.06
N TYR A 84 -17.25 -10.23 3.02
CA TYR A 84 -16.87 -8.81 2.99
C TYR A 84 -15.55 -8.61 3.72
N GLN A 85 -14.87 -7.53 3.36
CA GLN A 85 -13.66 -7.04 4.01
C GLN A 85 -13.98 -5.70 4.67
N ILE A 86 -13.58 -5.51 5.92
CA ILE A 86 -13.72 -4.22 6.59
C ILE A 86 -12.57 -3.34 6.14
N SER A 87 -12.92 -2.20 5.55
CA SER A 87 -12.02 -1.24 4.94
C SER A 87 -12.52 0.18 5.23
N GLN A 88 -12.01 1.18 4.52
CA GLN A 88 -12.49 2.55 4.58
C GLN A 88 -12.68 3.07 3.14
N PHE A 89 -13.82 3.63 2.84
CA PHE A 89 -14.13 4.14 1.50
C PHE A 89 -14.32 5.65 1.49
N ASP A 90 -15.34 6.17 2.16
CA ASP A 90 -15.67 7.60 2.11
C ASP A 90 -14.73 8.47 2.95
N GLU A 91 -14.34 7.98 4.13
CA GLU A 91 -13.54 8.73 5.09
C GLU A 91 -12.32 7.93 5.53
N PRO A 92 -11.33 7.79 4.63
CA PRO A 92 -10.06 7.14 4.99
C PRO A 92 -9.35 7.93 6.08
N ILE A 93 -8.48 7.25 6.84
CA ILE A 93 -7.75 7.91 7.92
C ILE A 93 -6.94 9.13 7.47
N GLY A 94 -6.39 9.07 6.26
CA GLY A 94 -5.61 10.18 5.69
C GLY A 94 -5.98 10.48 4.24
N TYR A 95 -5.82 11.74 3.84
CA TYR A 95 -6.07 12.22 2.49
C TYR A 95 -5.22 13.46 2.16
N ASN A 96 -5.08 13.76 0.89
CA ASN A 96 -4.36 14.94 0.38
C ASN A 96 -2.93 15.09 0.93
N GLY A 97 -2.17 14.00 0.89
CA GLY A 97 -0.79 14.00 1.31
C GLY A 97 0.19 14.20 0.15
N TRP A 98 1.45 14.16 0.50
CA TRP A 98 2.54 14.20 -0.47
C TRP A 98 3.85 13.75 0.17
N ILE A 99 4.77 13.29 -0.66
CA ILE A 99 6.17 13.13 -0.29
C ILE A 99 7.07 13.71 -1.37
N GLU A 100 8.26 14.14 -0.97
CA GLU A 100 9.28 14.60 -1.88
C GLU A 100 10.23 13.45 -2.20
N VAL A 101 10.46 13.22 -3.48
CA VAL A 101 11.36 12.19 -3.97
C VAL A 101 12.59 12.80 -4.62
N GLN A 102 13.73 12.14 -4.49
CA GLN A 102 14.98 12.54 -5.11
C GLN A 102 15.22 11.73 -6.38
N LEU A 103 15.47 12.41 -7.48
CA LEU A 103 15.77 11.80 -8.78
C LEU A 103 17.27 11.62 -8.99
N GLU A 104 17.65 10.81 -9.97
CA GLU A 104 19.06 10.47 -10.25
C GLU A 104 19.92 11.70 -10.61
N ASP A 105 19.33 12.72 -11.21
CA ASP A 105 19.99 13.98 -11.54
C ASP A 105 20.18 14.94 -10.35
N GLY A 106 19.75 14.52 -9.16
CA GLY A 106 19.78 15.31 -7.93
C GLY A 106 18.61 16.26 -7.75
N SER A 107 17.71 16.37 -8.73
CA SER A 107 16.50 17.15 -8.59
C SER A 107 15.51 16.46 -7.67
N THR A 108 14.54 17.24 -7.14
CA THR A 108 13.47 16.73 -6.29
C THR A 108 12.13 16.98 -6.94
N LYS A 109 11.18 16.10 -6.64
CA LYS A 109 9.80 16.22 -7.09
C LYS A 109 8.84 15.84 -5.97
N LYS A 110 7.74 16.56 -5.82
CA LYS A 110 6.64 16.18 -4.95
C LYS A 110 5.71 15.23 -5.69
N ILE A 111 5.43 14.07 -5.07
CA ILE A 111 4.41 13.13 -5.53
C ILE A 111 3.24 13.21 -4.55
N GLY A 112 2.05 13.50 -5.06
CA GLY A 112 0.84 13.54 -4.27
C GLY A 112 0.41 12.15 -3.82
N ILE A 113 -0.21 12.11 -2.65
CA ILE A 113 -0.83 10.91 -2.09
C ILE A 113 -2.30 11.20 -1.89
N GLU A 114 -3.14 10.53 -2.66
CA GLU A 114 -4.58 10.75 -2.66
C GLU A 114 -5.19 10.37 -1.32
N ARG A 115 -4.85 9.17 -0.84
CA ARG A 115 -5.45 8.62 0.37
C ARG A 115 -4.58 7.55 1.03
N ALA A 116 -4.78 7.39 2.31
CA ALA A 116 -4.35 6.23 3.09
C ALA A 116 -5.55 5.72 3.87
N HIS A 117 -5.82 4.43 3.81
CA HIS A 117 -6.90 3.82 4.57
C HIS A 117 -6.46 2.55 5.29
N LEU A 118 -7.15 2.28 6.39
CA LEU A 118 -6.95 1.08 7.19
C LEU A 118 -7.92 0.00 6.71
N GLU A 119 -7.43 -1.23 6.65
CA GLU A 119 -8.24 -2.39 6.28
C GLU A 119 -7.71 -3.67 6.92
N GLU A 120 -8.52 -4.72 6.91
CA GLU A 120 -8.09 -6.07 7.26
C GLU A 120 -7.57 -6.82 6.03
N ASP A 121 -6.56 -7.66 6.23
CA ASP A 121 -6.11 -8.57 5.17
C ASP A 121 -7.09 -9.74 5.02
N ALA A 122 -7.11 -10.35 3.84
CA ALA A 122 -7.79 -11.61 3.59
C ALA A 122 -6.91 -12.79 4.00
N GLY A 123 -7.46 -13.99 4.06
CA GLY A 123 -6.71 -15.23 4.22
C GLY A 123 -5.81 -15.49 3.01
N LYS A 124 -5.03 -16.54 3.09
CA LYS A 124 -4.18 -17.01 1.99
C LYS A 124 -4.84 -18.22 1.32
N ASN A 125 -5.11 -18.11 0.03
CA ASN A 125 -5.65 -19.19 -0.77
C ASN A 125 -4.54 -19.78 -1.65
N THR A 126 -4.32 -21.10 -1.53
CA THR A 126 -3.36 -21.83 -2.32
C THR A 126 -4.08 -22.87 -3.16
N HIS A 127 -3.91 -22.81 -4.47
CA HIS A 127 -4.46 -23.81 -5.39
C HIS A 127 -3.56 -25.05 -5.41
N GLY A 128 -4.13 -26.21 -5.00
CA GLY A 128 -3.43 -27.48 -5.05
C GLY A 128 -3.43 -28.09 -6.45
N THR A 129 -2.47 -29.00 -6.68
CA THR A 129 -2.39 -29.81 -7.93
C THR A 129 -3.46 -30.90 -7.99
N ASP A 130 -4.14 -31.14 -6.88
CA ASP A 130 -5.22 -32.14 -6.69
C ASP A 130 -6.63 -31.61 -7.05
N GLY A 131 -6.73 -30.34 -7.51
CA GLY A 131 -7.99 -29.69 -7.83
C GLY A 131 -8.70 -29.05 -6.64
N PHE A 132 -8.08 -29.05 -5.46
CA PHE A 132 -8.59 -28.38 -4.26
C PHE A 132 -7.90 -27.04 -4.02
N SER A 133 -8.62 -26.14 -3.36
CA SER A 133 -8.04 -24.92 -2.82
C SER A 133 -7.86 -25.07 -1.31
N TYR A 134 -6.70 -24.67 -0.82
CA TYR A 134 -6.33 -24.72 0.59
C TYR A 134 -6.31 -23.31 1.15
N VAL A 135 -7.13 -23.04 2.18
CA VAL A 135 -7.26 -21.72 2.78
C VAL A 135 -6.57 -21.71 4.14
N ASP A 136 -5.60 -20.80 4.29
CA ASP A 136 -4.96 -20.48 5.56
C ASP A 136 -5.46 -19.13 6.05
N LEU A 137 -6.15 -19.12 7.20
CA LEU A 137 -6.73 -17.92 7.79
C LEU A 137 -5.82 -17.22 8.81
N ASN A 138 -4.55 -17.59 8.92
CA ASN A 138 -3.61 -16.87 9.79
C ASN A 138 -3.51 -15.39 9.41
N ARG A 139 -3.52 -15.10 8.11
CA ARG A 139 -3.46 -13.73 7.59
C ARG A 139 -4.78 -12.99 7.69
N GLN A 140 -5.91 -13.69 7.75
CA GLN A 140 -7.23 -13.07 7.85
C GLN A 140 -7.30 -12.11 9.04
N GLY A 141 -7.64 -10.86 8.78
CA GLY A 141 -7.75 -9.83 9.82
C GLY A 141 -6.42 -9.20 10.25
N VAL A 142 -5.30 -9.55 9.63
CA VAL A 142 -4.02 -8.85 9.85
C VAL A 142 -4.17 -7.40 9.40
N PRO A 143 -3.76 -6.39 10.21
CA PRO A 143 -3.95 -5.00 9.86
C PRO A 143 -3.13 -4.60 8.64
N LEU A 144 -3.76 -3.93 7.69
CA LEU A 144 -3.11 -3.31 6.54
C LEU A 144 -3.38 -1.81 6.52
N ILE A 145 -2.40 -1.08 6.00
CA ILE A 145 -2.59 0.26 5.48
C ILE A 145 -2.42 0.22 3.96
N GLU A 146 -3.37 0.82 3.25
CA GLU A 146 -3.29 1.00 1.80
C GLU A 146 -3.04 2.46 1.50
N ILE A 147 -1.99 2.73 0.73
CA ILE A 147 -1.55 4.07 0.36
C ILE A 147 -1.66 4.21 -1.16
N VAL A 148 -2.51 5.11 -1.61
CA VAL A 148 -2.78 5.34 -3.03
C VAL A 148 -2.19 6.68 -3.43
N SER A 149 -1.25 6.65 -4.39
CA SER A 149 -0.66 7.87 -4.92
C SER A 149 -1.59 8.58 -5.91
N GLU A 150 -1.37 9.88 -6.10
CA GLU A 150 -1.88 10.58 -7.26
C GLU A 150 -1.17 10.10 -8.53
N ALA A 151 -1.77 10.36 -9.70
CA ALA A 151 -1.19 10.01 -10.99
C ALA A 151 -0.09 11.01 -11.41
N ASP A 152 0.85 11.29 -10.54
CA ASP A 152 1.90 12.32 -10.69
C ASP A 152 3.21 11.81 -11.26
N MET A 153 3.42 10.49 -11.25
CA MET A 153 4.65 9.88 -11.74
C MET A 153 4.67 9.83 -13.25
N ARG A 154 5.75 10.32 -13.85
CA ARG A 154 5.87 10.50 -15.31
C ARG A 154 6.90 9.58 -15.96
N SER A 155 7.60 8.77 -15.15
CA SER A 155 8.59 7.81 -15.63
C SER A 155 8.73 6.63 -14.70
N PRO A 156 9.27 5.49 -15.16
CA PRO A 156 9.64 4.37 -14.28
C PRO A 156 10.65 4.74 -13.20
N GLU A 157 11.57 5.67 -13.49
CA GLU A 157 12.51 6.23 -12.51
C GLU A 157 11.76 6.94 -11.36
N GLU A 158 10.80 7.80 -11.68
CA GLU A 158 10.00 8.49 -10.67
C GLU A 158 9.18 7.51 -9.81
N ALA A 159 8.67 6.43 -10.40
CA ALA A 159 7.98 5.38 -9.68
C ALA A 159 8.92 4.66 -8.68
N TYR A 160 10.12 4.32 -9.11
CA TYR A 160 11.14 3.73 -8.24
C TYR A 160 11.55 4.69 -7.11
N ALA A 161 11.76 5.97 -7.42
CA ALA A 161 12.09 6.99 -6.44
C ALA A 161 10.96 7.18 -5.41
N TYR A 162 9.71 7.14 -5.84
CA TYR A 162 8.55 7.21 -4.96
C TYR A 162 8.51 6.03 -3.99
N LEU A 163 8.68 4.81 -4.47
CA LEU A 163 8.68 3.60 -3.64
C LEU A 163 9.81 3.64 -2.61
N THR A 164 10.99 4.06 -3.04
CA THR A 164 12.16 4.18 -2.16
C THR A 164 11.92 5.20 -1.05
N ALA A 165 11.40 6.37 -1.39
CA ALA A 165 11.08 7.41 -0.42
C ALA A 165 9.97 6.99 0.54
N LEU A 166 8.91 6.37 0.01
CA LEU A 166 7.80 5.88 0.83
C LEU A 166 8.24 4.81 1.82
N LYS A 167 9.01 3.82 1.34
CA LYS A 167 9.57 2.77 2.20
C LYS A 167 10.39 3.38 3.35
N GLU A 168 11.26 4.32 3.03
CA GLU A 168 12.13 4.98 4.00
C GLU A 168 11.30 5.71 5.07
N VAL A 169 10.30 6.48 4.67
CA VAL A 169 9.42 7.20 5.58
C VAL A 169 8.65 6.23 6.48
N ILE A 170 8.00 5.23 5.92
CA ILE A 170 7.22 4.25 6.69
C ILE A 170 8.12 3.46 7.65
N GLN A 171 9.31 3.06 7.23
CA GLN A 171 10.25 2.34 8.08
C GLN A 171 10.69 3.19 9.30
N TYR A 172 10.92 4.48 9.10
CA TYR A 172 11.27 5.39 10.19
C TYR A 172 10.14 5.60 11.20
N THR A 173 8.88 5.51 10.79
CA THR A 173 7.75 5.57 11.73
C THR A 173 7.70 4.38 12.69
N GLY A 174 8.29 3.25 12.31
CA GLY A 174 8.27 2.01 13.08
C GLY A 174 6.96 1.24 13.03
N ILE A 175 6.00 1.62 12.18
CA ILE A 175 4.68 0.98 12.07
C ILE A 175 4.70 -0.31 11.26
N SER A 176 5.74 -0.55 10.46
CA SER A 176 5.89 -1.70 9.58
C SER A 176 7.37 -2.03 9.36
N ASP A 177 7.65 -3.30 9.08
CA ASP A 177 8.97 -3.79 8.67
C ASP A 177 9.27 -3.54 7.19
N VAL A 178 8.26 -3.18 6.39
CA VAL A 178 8.33 -2.88 4.94
C VAL A 178 9.08 -3.92 4.12
N LYS A 179 8.77 -5.21 4.33
CA LYS A 179 9.44 -6.35 3.68
C LYS A 179 8.60 -6.91 2.54
N MET A 180 9.03 -6.71 1.29
CA MET A 180 8.36 -7.30 0.13
C MET A 180 8.57 -8.82 0.06
N GLU A 181 9.72 -9.33 0.46
CA GLU A 181 10.09 -10.74 0.41
C GLU A 181 9.18 -11.60 1.30
N GLU A 182 8.74 -11.09 2.42
CA GLU A 182 7.80 -11.76 3.32
C GLU A 182 6.34 -11.47 2.96
N GLY A 183 6.09 -10.71 1.88
CA GLY A 183 4.75 -10.29 1.48
C GLY A 183 4.08 -9.31 2.44
N SER A 184 4.86 -8.66 3.32
CA SER A 184 4.32 -7.61 4.20
C SER A 184 3.98 -6.34 3.44
N MET A 185 4.75 -6.02 2.40
CA MET A 185 4.49 -4.90 1.49
C MET A 185 4.17 -5.42 0.09
N ARG A 186 3.06 -4.96 -0.47
CA ARG A 186 2.60 -5.33 -1.81
C ARG A 186 2.35 -4.09 -2.64
N VAL A 187 2.73 -4.14 -3.92
CA VAL A 187 2.63 -3.01 -4.85
C VAL A 187 1.82 -3.43 -6.07
N ASP A 188 0.80 -2.65 -6.38
CA ASP A 188 0.12 -2.68 -7.67
C ASP A 188 0.37 -1.35 -8.36
N ALA A 189 0.77 -1.38 -9.62
CA ALA A 189 1.04 -0.19 -10.40
C ALA A 189 0.04 -0.04 -11.54
N ASN A 190 -0.41 1.17 -11.79
CA ASN A 190 -1.22 1.52 -12.94
C ASN A 190 -0.42 2.42 -13.87
N ILE A 191 -0.43 2.12 -15.15
CA ILE A 191 0.26 2.91 -16.17
C ILE A 191 -0.61 3.15 -17.39
N SER A 192 -0.56 4.36 -17.89
CA SER A 192 -1.09 4.74 -19.20
C SER A 192 -0.10 5.64 -19.92
N LEU A 193 -0.20 5.69 -21.24
CA LEU A 193 0.55 6.62 -22.07
C LEU A 193 -0.39 7.61 -22.74
N ARG A 194 0.14 8.79 -23.01
CA ARG A 194 -0.56 9.82 -23.77
C ARG A 194 0.42 10.55 -24.69
N PRO A 195 -0.05 11.11 -25.81
CA PRO A 195 0.79 11.97 -26.65
C PRO A 195 1.32 13.16 -25.86
N TYR A 196 2.51 13.61 -26.21
CA TYR A 196 3.09 14.79 -25.58
C TYR A 196 2.19 16.02 -25.77
N GLY A 197 1.91 16.73 -24.72
CA GLY A 197 1.02 17.90 -24.72
C GLY A 197 -0.46 17.60 -24.52
N GLN A 198 -0.88 16.34 -24.51
CA GLN A 198 -2.26 15.97 -24.16
C GLN A 198 -2.44 16.00 -22.63
N GLU A 199 -3.50 16.64 -22.15
CA GLU A 199 -3.81 16.69 -20.70
C GLU A 199 -4.48 15.43 -20.20
N GLU A 200 -5.41 14.86 -20.98
CA GLU A 200 -6.15 13.66 -20.60
C GLU A 200 -5.25 12.42 -20.60
N PHE A 201 -5.39 11.61 -19.54
CA PHE A 201 -4.70 10.32 -19.47
C PHE A 201 -5.22 9.32 -20.50
N GLY A 202 -4.34 8.45 -20.98
CA GLY A 202 -4.72 7.31 -21.78
C GLY A 202 -5.39 6.20 -20.95
N THR A 203 -5.72 5.11 -21.62
CA THR A 203 -6.28 3.91 -20.97
C THR A 203 -5.22 3.22 -20.14
N LYS A 204 -5.52 2.98 -18.87
CA LYS A 204 -4.56 2.40 -17.93
C LYS A 204 -4.52 0.88 -17.97
N THR A 205 -3.33 0.35 -17.77
CA THR A 205 -3.05 -1.07 -17.51
C THR A 205 -2.59 -1.22 -16.07
N GLU A 206 -3.15 -2.18 -15.37
CA GLU A 206 -2.73 -2.55 -14.01
C GLU A 206 -1.67 -3.64 -14.06
N LEU A 207 -0.54 -3.41 -13.38
CA LEU A 207 0.53 -4.38 -13.22
C LEU A 207 0.50 -5.02 -11.84
N LYS A 208 0.54 -6.35 -11.82
CA LYS A 208 0.63 -7.18 -10.62
C LYS A 208 1.88 -8.06 -10.63
N ASN A 209 2.09 -8.80 -9.54
CA ASN A 209 3.25 -9.67 -9.36
C ASN A 209 4.58 -8.90 -9.36
N LEU A 210 4.59 -7.77 -8.69
CA LEU A 210 5.75 -6.90 -8.55
C LEU A 210 6.41 -7.17 -7.18
N ASN A 211 7.40 -8.07 -7.17
CA ASN A 211 7.98 -8.62 -5.94
C ASN A 211 9.20 -7.85 -5.43
N SER A 212 9.62 -6.83 -6.13
CA SER A 212 10.72 -5.94 -5.73
C SER A 212 10.54 -4.57 -6.38
N PHE A 213 11.19 -3.56 -5.83
CA PHE A 213 11.16 -2.21 -6.44
C PHE A 213 11.83 -2.20 -7.81
N SER A 214 12.88 -3.00 -7.98
CA SER A 214 13.51 -3.21 -9.29
C SER A 214 12.51 -3.79 -10.31
N ASN A 215 11.70 -4.75 -9.92
CA ASN A 215 10.67 -5.34 -10.79
C ASN A 215 9.55 -4.35 -11.12
N VAL A 216 9.20 -3.45 -10.20
CA VAL A 216 8.28 -2.34 -10.50
C VAL A 216 8.84 -1.48 -11.62
N ARG A 217 10.09 -1.05 -11.51
CA ARG A 217 10.76 -0.24 -12.53
C ARG A 217 10.83 -0.96 -13.87
N LYS A 218 11.28 -2.21 -13.88
CA LYS A 218 11.39 -3.03 -15.10
C LYS A 218 10.04 -3.30 -15.75
N GLY A 219 9.03 -3.61 -14.95
CA GLY A 219 7.66 -3.82 -15.44
C GLY A 219 7.08 -2.57 -16.09
N LEU A 220 7.28 -1.41 -15.48
CA LEU A 220 6.85 -0.13 -16.04
C LEU A 220 7.63 0.23 -17.31
N GLU A 221 8.95 0.00 -17.35
CA GLU A 221 9.77 0.20 -18.55
C GLU A 221 9.27 -0.66 -19.72
N TYR A 222 8.96 -1.92 -19.46
CA TYR A 222 8.39 -2.82 -20.47
C TYR A 222 7.04 -2.32 -20.98
N GLU A 223 6.14 -1.90 -20.09
CA GLU A 223 4.83 -1.38 -20.45
C GLU A 223 4.91 -0.08 -21.26
N VAL A 224 5.82 0.81 -20.94
CA VAL A 224 6.06 2.01 -21.74
C VAL A 224 6.36 1.63 -23.19
N GLN A 225 7.27 0.69 -23.41
CA GLN A 225 7.65 0.25 -24.74
C GLN A 225 6.52 -0.50 -25.45
N ARG A 226 5.85 -1.42 -24.76
CA ARG A 226 4.72 -2.18 -25.33
C ARG A 226 3.59 -1.27 -25.75
N GLN A 227 3.15 -0.38 -24.89
CA GLN A 227 2.04 0.53 -25.15
C GLN A 227 2.41 1.56 -26.23
N ALA A 228 3.62 2.10 -26.18
CA ALA A 228 4.11 3.03 -27.21
C ALA A 228 4.11 2.39 -28.61
N LYS A 229 4.54 1.13 -28.72
CA LYS A 229 4.54 0.40 -29.98
C LYS A 229 3.12 0.22 -30.52
N ILE A 230 2.17 -0.17 -29.68
CA ILE A 230 0.76 -0.33 -30.06
C ILE A 230 0.18 1.00 -30.54
N LEU A 231 0.35 2.07 -29.78
CA LEU A 231 -0.20 3.38 -30.11
C LEU A 231 0.41 3.97 -31.39
N ARG A 232 1.72 3.82 -31.59
CA ARG A 232 2.41 4.28 -32.81
C ARG A 232 1.97 3.52 -34.07
N SER A 233 1.56 2.29 -33.94
CA SER A 233 1.01 1.49 -35.06
C SER A 233 -0.47 1.74 -35.31
N GLY A 234 -1.10 2.70 -34.60
CA GLY A 234 -2.53 2.99 -34.74
C GLY A 234 -3.44 2.04 -33.96
N GLY A 235 -2.88 1.19 -33.10
CA GLY A 235 -3.64 0.31 -32.24
C GLY A 235 -4.23 1.02 -31.03
N VAL A 236 -5.05 0.29 -30.29
CA VAL A 236 -5.75 0.78 -29.09
C VAL A 236 -5.31 -0.02 -27.87
N ILE A 237 -5.07 0.68 -26.77
CA ILE A 237 -4.81 0.06 -25.46
C ILE A 237 -6.15 -0.27 -24.81
N ARG A 238 -6.31 -1.53 -24.41
CA ARG A 238 -7.46 -1.98 -23.62
C ARG A 238 -7.16 -1.83 -22.13
N GLN A 239 -8.20 -1.58 -21.32
CA GLN A 239 -8.07 -1.63 -19.89
C GLN A 239 -7.94 -3.10 -19.45
N GLU A 240 -6.75 -3.47 -18.97
CA GLU A 240 -6.42 -4.85 -18.64
C GLU A 240 -5.52 -4.92 -17.41
N THR A 241 -5.50 -6.09 -16.77
CA THR A 241 -4.57 -6.46 -15.73
C THR A 241 -3.51 -7.39 -16.32
N ARG A 242 -2.25 -7.05 -16.10
CA ARG A 242 -1.09 -7.83 -16.54
C ARG A 242 -0.22 -8.17 -15.34
N ARG A 243 0.46 -9.31 -15.37
CA ARG A 243 1.45 -9.69 -14.38
C ARG A 243 2.86 -9.53 -14.93
N TYR A 244 3.79 -9.13 -14.10
CA TYR A 244 5.21 -9.12 -14.46
C TYR A 244 5.76 -10.55 -14.46
N ASP A 245 6.43 -10.91 -15.55
CA ASP A 245 7.15 -12.17 -15.72
C ASP A 245 8.66 -11.89 -15.59
N GLU A 246 9.20 -12.19 -14.44
CA GLU A 246 10.61 -11.91 -14.13
C GLU A 246 11.56 -12.73 -14.99
N ALA A 247 11.22 -13.98 -15.29
CA ALA A 247 12.05 -14.87 -16.09
C ALA A 247 12.24 -14.35 -17.52
N ASN A 248 11.18 -13.84 -18.15
CA ASN A 248 11.20 -13.31 -19.50
C ASN A 248 11.32 -11.79 -19.55
N LYS A 249 11.37 -11.11 -18.41
CA LYS A 249 11.44 -9.64 -18.30
C LYS A 249 10.35 -8.94 -19.10
N SER A 250 9.14 -9.45 -19.03
CA SER A 250 7.98 -8.99 -19.79
C SER A 250 6.73 -8.96 -18.92
N THR A 251 5.61 -8.50 -19.47
CA THR A 251 4.30 -8.61 -18.83
C THR A 251 3.42 -9.57 -19.63
N ILE A 252 2.55 -10.29 -18.91
CA ILE A 252 1.63 -11.27 -19.48
C ILE A 252 0.21 -10.88 -19.11
N LEU A 253 -0.69 -10.92 -20.09
CA LEU A 253 -2.10 -10.65 -19.86
C LEU A 253 -2.70 -11.64 -18.87
N MET A 254 -3.33 -11.13 -17.82
CA MET A 254 -4.11 -11.91 -16.87
C MET A 254 -5.60 -11.89 -17.23
N ARG A 255 -6.14 -10.69 -17.42
CA ARG A 255 -7.56 -10.49 -17.78
C ARG A 255 -7.77 -9.12 -18.40
N VAL A 256 -8.80 -9.02 -19.23
CA VAL A 256 -9.33 -7.73 -19.71
C VAL A 256 -10.41 -7.28 -18.72
N LYS A 257 -10.38 -6.01 -18.31
CA LYS A 257 -11.40 -5.45 -17.41
C LYS A 257 -12.63 -5.05 -18.21
N GLU A 258 -13.75 -5.70 -17.95
CA GLU A 258 -15.06 -5.38 -18.50
C GLU A 258 -15.90 -4.60 -17.48
N GLY A 259 -15.51 -3.37 -17.20
CA GLY A 259 -16.16 -2.50 -16.23
C GLY A 259 -15.51 -2.49 -14.85
N ALA A 260 -15.94 -1.55 -14.00
CA ALA A 260 -15.47 -1.45 -12.62
C ALA A 260 -16.15 -2.49 -11.73
N ALA A 261 -15.39 -3.10 -10.83
CA ALA A 261 -15.96 -3.96 -9.80
C ALA A 261 -16.85 -3.13 -8.86
N ASP A 262 -18.10 -3.56 -8.70
CA ASP A 262 -19.03 -2.93 -7.75
C ASP A 262 -18.99 -3.70 -6.42
N TYR A 263 -18.29 -3.12 -5.44
CA TYR A 263 -18.19 -3.71 -4.11
C TYR A 263 -19.34 -3.35 -3.18
N ARG A 264 -20.25 -2.47 -3.59
CA ARG A 264 -21.41 -2.05 -2.81
C ARG A 264 -21.04 -1.66 -1.39
N TYR A 265 -20.09 -0.76 -1.26
CA TYR A 265 -19.64 -0.25 0.04
C TYR A 265 -20.80 0.31 0.84
N PHE A 266 -20.84 -0.01 2.13
CA PHE A 266 -21.73 0.63 3.10
C PHE A 266 -21.04 0.65 4.48
N PRO A 267 -21.41 1.59 5.38
CA PRO A 267 -20.81 1.67 6.70
C PRO A 267 -20.93 0.38 7.48
N GLU A 268 -19.84 -0.02 8.16
CA GLU A 268 -19.85 -1.20 9.03
C GLU A 268 -20.72 -0.95 10.26
N PRO A 269 -21.90 -1.63 10.39
CA PRO A 269 -22.83 -1.33 11.46
C PRO A 269 -22.36 -1.77 12.85
N ASP A 270 -21.41 -2.70 12.91
CA ASP A 270 -20.89 -3.26 14.16
C ASP A 270 -19.73 -2.43 14.74
N LEU A 271 -19.27 -1.41 14.04
CA LEU A 271 -18.26 -0.46 14.51
C LEU A 271 -18.88 0.94 14.59
N PRO A 272 -18.83 1.60 15.76
CA PRO A 272 -19.31 2.97 15.87
C PRO A 272 -18.45 3.94 15.09
N LEU A 273 -18.97 5.15 14.85
CA LEU A 273 -18.20 6.26 14.34
C LEU A 273 -17.04 6.54 15.30
N PHE A 274 -15.86 6.72 14.74
CA PHE A 274 -14.63 6.94 15.47
C PHE A 274 -14.28 8.41 15.46
N GLU A 275 -14.02 8.95 16.65
CA GLU A 275 -13.48 10.30 16.78
C GLU A 275 -12.00 10.24 17.13
N ILE A 276 -11.17 10.87 16.29
CA ILE A 276 -9.75 11.07 16.54
C ILE A 276 -9.58 12.49 17.04
N SER A 277 -9.26 12.65 18.32
CA SER A 277 -9.09 13.95 18.94
C SER A 277 -7.80 14.65 18.49
N ASP A 278 -7.77 15.98 18.62
CA ASP A 278 -6.54 16.76 18.39
C ASP A 278 -5.42 16.32 19.33
N GLU A 279 -5.75 15.99 20.57
CA GLU A 279 -4.80 15.48 21.59
C GLU A 279 -4.18 14.16 21.16
N TRP A 280 -4.99 13.26 20.59
CA TRP A 280 -4.48 11.98 20.08
C TRP A 280 -3.53 12.18 18.90
N ILE A 281 -3.87 13.05 17.97
CA ILE A 281 -3.00 13.38 16.84
C ILE A 281 -1.69 13.98 17.34
N GLU A 282 -1.74 14.90 18.30
CA GLU A 282 -0.54 15.52 18.86
C GLU A 282 0.34 14.54 19.63
N GLU A 283 -0.25 13.61 20.38
CA GLU A 283 0.47 12.52 21.03
C GLU A 283 1.24 11.68 20.00
N MET A 284 0.60 11.31 18.91
CA MET A 284 1.26 10.55 17.84
C MET A 284 2.34 11.36 17.13
N ARG A 285 2.15 12.66 16.98
CA ARG A 285 3.16 13.56 16.41
C ARG A 285 4.43 13.59 17.26
N THR A 286 4.30 13.60 18.56
CA THR A 286 5.46 13.60 19.49
C THR A 286 6.24 12.28 19.47
N GLU A 287 5.60 11.18 19.06
CA GLU A 287 6.25 9.88 18.94
C GLU A 287 7.01 9.69 17.62
N LEU A 288 6.80 10.57 16.63
CA LEU A 288 7.50 10.49 15.36
C LEU A 288 8.97 10.89 15.51
N PRO A 289 9.90 10.13 14.89
CA PRO A 289 11.30 10.48 14.87
C PRO A 289 11.60 11.61 13.91
N GLU A 290 12.80 12.15 13.96
CA GLU A 290 13.36 12.93 12.88
C GLU A 290 13.47 12.07 11.62
N PHE A 291 12.88 12.52 10.49
CA PHE A 291 12.88 11.75 9.26
C PHE A 291 14.22 11.81 8.51
N PRO A 292 14.51 10.83 7.63
CA PRO A 292 15.80 10.71 7.00
C PRO A 292 16.29 11.97 6.28
N LYS A 293 15.38 12.68 5.60
CA LYS A 293 15.73 13.91 4.88
C LYS A 293 16.26 14.99 5.81
N ASP A 294 15.56 15.23 6.92
CA ASP A 294 15.95 16.25 7.90
C ASP A 294 17.21 15.84 8.66
N ARG A 295 17.32 14.55 8.99
CA ARG A 295 18.48 13.96 9.64
C ARG A 295 19.73 14.05 8.76
N ARG A 296 19.62 13.79 7.45
CA ARG A 296 20.71 13.97 6.49
C ARG A 296 21.17 15.42 6.42
N ALA A 297 20.20 16.35 6.29
CA ALA A 297 20.49 17.77 6.25
C ALA A 297 21.21 18.24 7.52
N ARG A 298 20.79 17.77 8.68
CA ARG A 298 21.43 18.06 9.96
C ARG A 298 22.85 17.50 10.04
N TYR A 299 23.07 16.27 9.61
CA TYR A 299 24.41 15.66 9.62
C TYR A 299 25.38 16.40 8.70
N VAL A 300 24.93 16.86 7.55
CA VAL A 300 25.75 17.68 6.65
C VAL A 300 26.06 19.04 7.29
N ALA A 301 25.04 19.71 7.85
CA ALA A 301 25.18 21.06 8.40
C ALA A 301 25.98 21.10 9.72
N GLU A 302 25.72 20.17 10.64
CA GLU A 302 26.28 20.20 12.00
C GLU A 302 27.56 19.38 12.12
N LEU A 303 27.66 18.24 11.42
CA LEU A 303 28.81 17.34 11.51
C LEU A 303 29.76 17.46 10.35
N GLY A 304 29.44 18.26 9.34
CA GLY A 304 30.29 18.47 8.17
C GLY A 304 30.47 17.22 7.29
N LEU A 305 29.53 16.27 7.38
CA LEU A 305 29.60 15.05 6.60
C LEU A 305 29.31 15.32 5.11
N SER A 306 29.87 14.46 4.25
CA SER A 306 29.46 14.45 2.84
C SER A 306 28.02 13.95 2.70
N ASP A 307 27.37 14.29 1.59
CA ASP A 307 26.02 13.78 1.28
C ASP A 307 26.01 12.25 1.24
N TYR A 308 27.07 11.63 0.74
CA TYR A 308 27.25 10.18 0.71
C TYR A 308 27.27 9.57 2.12
N ASP A 309 28.11 10.11 3.01
CA ASP A 309 28.22 9.60 4.39
C ASP A 309 26.92 9.81 5.17
N ALA A 310 26.28 10.97 5.01
CA ALA A 310 24.98 11.26 5.61
C ALA A 310 23.89 10.29 5.12
N ASN A 311 23.88 9.95 3.83
CA ASN A 311 22.95 8.93 3.28
C ASN A 311 23.20 7.55 3.88
N GLN A 312 24.46 7.14 4.03
CA GLN A 312 24.81 5.85 4.63
C GLN A 312 24.35 5.76 6.10
N LEU A 313 24.61 6.80 6.88
CA LEU A 313 24.26 6.84 8.31
C LEU A 313 22.76 6.98 8.56
N THR A 314 21.98 7.42 7.59
CA THR A 314 20.53 7.58 7.72
C THR A 314 19.73 6.50 7.00
N ALA A 315 20.39 5.46 6.49
CA ALA A 315 19.72 4.36 5.78
C ALA A 315 18.71 3.62 6.64
N THR A 316 18.95 3.56 7.94
CA THR A 316 18.00 3.01 8.92
C THR A 316 17.88 3.94 10.14
N LYS A 317 16.75 3.80 10.87
CA LYS A 317 16.51 4.57 12.10
C LYS A 317 17.54 4.28 13.21
N VAL A 318 18.14 3.11 13.18
CA VAL A 318 19.04 2.59 14.22
C VAL A 318 20.50 3.00 14.02
N THR A 319 20.88 3.48 12.84
CA THR A 319 22.23 3.95 12.53
C THR A 319 22.51 5.41 12.90
#